data_03659d40a79f54e20fe11aac1a33b1b4
#
_entry.id   03659d40a79f54e20fe11aac1a33b1b4
#
_cell.length_a   1.000
_cell.length_b   1.000
_cell.length_c   1.000
_cell.angle_alpha   90.00
_cell.angle_beta   90.00
_cell.angle_gamma   90.00
#
_symmetry.space_group_name_H-M   'P 1'
#
loop_
_entity.id
_entity.type
_entity.pdbx_description
1 polymer ?
#
loop_
_entity_poly.entity_id
_entity_poly.type
_entity_poly.pdbx_seq_one_letter_code
_entity_poly.pdbx_strand_id
1 'polypeptide(L)'
;MIQEIQVRVLPVVASSEQNIKRFVAEDRDIDIRTINAVRVLKRSIDARQRKIFINLTVRLYINEMPEGDAYVVTEYGDVSGKPAVIVVGEGPGGLFASLRLIELGLRPIVLERGKNVRDRKVDLANIKKNQAVDTESNYCFGEGGAGAYSDGKLYTRSKKRGCTEKILNVFCQHGASTAILADAHPHIGTDNLPKVIENMRETILRCGGEVHFQTKMTRMLIEGDKVTGVEAVNLVNGAEETYRGPVILATGHSARDVYRYLAEAKVEIEAKGIAVGVRLEHPSHLIDQIQYHSKEGRGKYLPAAEYSFVTQVEGRGVYSFCMCPGGFVIPAATDKEQIVVNGMSPSNRGTQWSNSGMVVETRPEDVVGDEADPLRVMHFQEQLERNCWQQGNMKQTAPAQRMADFVNGRLSYDLPKSSYAPGLVSSPLHFWLPKQVGKRLQEGFRKFGKMSHGFLTNDALLIATETRTSSPVRIVRDKDTLQHVRISGLFPCGEGAGYAGGIVSAGVDGERCAEMCAEYMNSL
;
A
#
# COMPACT_ATOMS: atom_id res chain seq x y z
N MET A 1 -15.32 17.91 -33.30
CA MET A 1 -15.48 18.84 -32.13
C MET A 1 -15.38 18.07 -30.85
N ILE A 2 -14.52 18.50 -29.93
CA ILE A 2 -14.37 17.91 -28.60
C ILE A 2 -15.14 18.75 -27.59
N GLN A 3 -15.92 18.10 -26.73
CA GLN A 3 -16.68 18.79 -25.67
C GLN A 3 -16.54 18.03 -24.35
N GLU A 4 -16.24 18.73 -23.25
CA GLU A 4 -16.25 18.17 -21.90
C GLU A 4 -17.50 18.60 -21.15
N ILE A 5 -18.17 17.61 -20.55
CA ILE A 5 -19.40 17.85 -19.80
C ILE A 5 -19.37 17.11 -18.46
N GLN A 6 -20.10 17.66 -17.50
CA GLN A 6 -20.33 17.01 -16.22
C GLN A 6 -21.79 16.56 -16.14
N VAL A 7 -21.99 15.31 -15.74
CA VAL A 7 -23.32 14.72 -15.58
C VAL A 7 -23.40 13.94 -14.27
N ARG A 8 -24.60 13.89 -13.70
CA ARG A 8 -24.95 13.10 -12.53
C ARG A 8 -26.00 12.06 -12.92
N VAL A 9 -25.58 10.82 -12.96
CA VAL A 9 -26.37 9.74 -13.57
C VAL A 9 -26.64 8.58 -12.59
N LEU A 10 -27.61 7.74 -12.91
CA LEU A 10 -27.84 6.50 -12.18
C LEU A 10 -26.71 5.48 -12.45
N PRO A 11 -26.45 4.54 -11.51
CA PRO A 11 -25.41 3.54 -11.69
C PRO A 11 -25.54 2.72 -12.97
N VAL A 12 -26.75 2.41 -13.41
CA VAL A 12 -27.00 1.70 -14.68
C VAL A 12 -26.53 2.49 -15.90
N VAL A 13 -26.64 3.81 -15.89
CA VAL A 13 -26.14 4.68 -16.98
C VAL A 13 -24.62 4.67 -16.99
N ALA A 14 -23.99 4.79 -15.83
CA ALA A 14 -22.53 4.80 -15.70
C ALA A 14 -21.88 3.42 -15.94
N SER A 15 -22.65 2.36 -16.16
CA SER A 15 -22.13 0.98 -16.26
C SER A 15 -21.48 0.65 -17.60
N SER A 16 -21.74 1.44 -18.66
CA SER A 16 -21.13 1.26 -19.96
C SER A 16 -21.00 2.56 -20.74
N GLU A 17 -20.01 2.65 -21.60
CA GLU A 17 -19.83 3.78 -22.53
C GLU A 17 -21.08 4.02 -23.38
N GLN A 18 -21.72 2.96 -23.85
CA GLN A 18 -22.91 3.04 -24.67
C GLN A 18 -24.10 3.67 -23.92
N ASN A 19 -24.27 3.34 -22.63
CA ASN A 19 -25.31 3.94 -21.81
C ASN A 19 -25.03 5.42 -21.54
N ILE A 20 -23.78 5.77 -21.29
CA ILE A 20 -23.35 7.17 -21.10
C ILE A 20 -23.59 7.94 -22.39
N LYS A 21 -23.18 7.42 -23.55
CA LYS A 21 -23.37 8.02 -24.86
C LYS A 21 -24.86 8.31 -25.14
N ARG A 22 -25.73 7.33 -24.88
CA ARG A 22 -27.18 7.49 -25.05
C ARG A 22 -27.74 8.58 -24.13
N PHE A 23 -27.40 8.50 -22.86
CA PHE A 23 -27.85 9.49 -21.87
C PHE A 23 -27.43 10.92 -22.25
N VAL A 24 -26.18 11.11 -22.64
CA VAL A 24 -25.65 12.43 -23.01
C VAL A 24 -26.28 12.96 -24.30
N ALA A 25 -26.51 12.09 -25.27
CA ALA A 25 -27.20 12.46 -26.51
C ALA A 25 -28.61 13.01 -26.22
N GLU A 26 -29.36 12.35 -25.36
CA GLU A 26 -30.68 12.79 -24.91
C GLU A 26 -30.63 14.06 -24.03
N ASP A 27 -29.72 14.12 -23.06
CA ASP A 27 -29.60 15.24 -22.11
C ASP A 27 -29.17 16.57 -22.78
N ARG A 28 -28.40 16.47 -23.87
CA ARG A 28 -27.82 17.64 -24.57
C ARG A 28 -28.42 17.90 -25.95
N ASP A 29 -29.45 17.13 -26.35
CA ASP A 29 -30.07 17.21 -27.68
C ASP A 29 -29.04 17.07 -28.81
N ILE A 30 -28.12 16.09 -28.69
CA ILE A 30 -27.08 15.80 -29.68
C ILE A 30 -27.49 14.54 -30.44
N ASP A 31 -27.40 14.55 -31.77
CA ASP A 31 -27.61 13.32 -32.54
C ASP A 31 -26.57 12.26 -32.14
N ILE A 32 -27.03 11.16 -31.54
CA ILE A 32 -26.19 10.08 -31.06
C ILE A 32 -25.24 9.52 -32.14
N ARG A 33 -25.61 9.61 -33.41
CA ARG A 33 -24.81 9.13 -34.54
C ARG A 33 -23.56 9.97 -34.76
N THR A 34 -23.58 11.24 -34.33
CA THR A 34 -22.44 12.16 -34.44
C THR A 34 -21.42 12.00 -33.31
N ILE A 35 -21.80 11.35 -32.19
CA ILE A 35 -20.88 11.06 -31.09
C ILE A 35 -20.11 9.78 -31.44
N ASN A 36 -18.86 9.91 -31.87
CA ASN A 36 -18.03 8.77 -32.26
C ASN A 36 -17.49 8.00 -31.04
N ALA A 37 -17.08 8.72 -29.96
CA ALA A 37 -16.59 8.12 -28.73
C ALA A 37 -16.92 8.99 -27.51
N VAL A 38 -16.94 8.35 -26.34
CA VAL A 38 -17.08 8.99 -25.03
C VAL A 38 -15.94 8.50 -24.14
N ARG A 39 -15.15 9.42 -23.61
CA ARG A 39 -14.08 9.09 -22.63
C ARG A 39 -14.46 9.62 -21.25
N VAL A 40 -14.49 8.75 -20.25
CA VAL A 40 -14.69 9.15 -18.85
C VAL A 40 -13.38 9.74 -18.32
N LEU A 41 -13.40 11.00 -17.91
CA LEU A 41 -12.25 11.71 -17.35
C LEU A 41 -12.25 11.70 -15.82
N LYS A 42 -13.46 11.72 -15.21
CA LYS A 42 -13.62 11.62 -13.74
C LYS A 42 -14.86 10.82 -13.42
N ARG A 43 -14.77 9.98 -12.39
CA ARG A 43 -15.86 9.15 -11.89
C ARG A 43 -15.84 9.11 -10.37
N SER A 44 -16.97 9.39 -9.73
CA SER A 44 -17.14 9.25 -8.28
C SER A 44 -18.56 8.82 -7.94
N ILE A 45 -18.70 8.09 -6.82
CA ILE A 45 -20.00 7.60 -6.31
C ILE A 45 -20.50 8.62 -5.28
N ASP A 46 -21.74 9.05 -5.43
CA ASP A 46 -22.47 9.85 -4.44
C ASP A 46 -23.51 8.98 -3.75
N ALA A 47 -23.14 8.43 -2.58
CA ALA A 47 -23.95 7.55 -1.75
C ALA A 47 -24.45 8.24 -0.46
N ARG A 48 -24.50 9.58 -0.41
CA ARG A 48 -24.95 10.34 0.77
C ARG A 48 -26.46 10.22 1.03
N GLN A 49 -27.22 9.82 0.02
CA GLN A 49 -28.67 9.67 0.08
C GLN A 49 -29.09 8.26 -0.34
N ARG A 50 -30.34 7.88 -0.07
CA ARG A 50 -30.88 6.57 -0.48
C ARG A 50 -30.78 6.31 -1.99
N LYS A 51 -30.99 7.35 -2.81
CA LYS A 51 -30.80 7.24 -4.26
C LYS A 51 -29.35 7.51 -4.60
N ILE A 52 -28.65 6.47 -5.03
CA ILE A 52 -27.23 6.54 -5.36
C ILE A 52 -27.06 7.11 -6.75
N PHE A 53 -26.09 8.01 -6.91
CA PHE A 53 -25.71 8.61 -8.18
C PHE A 53 -24.23 8.43 -8.44
N ILE A 54 -23.88 8.46 -9.73
CA ILE A 54 -22.50 8.52 -10.20
C ILE A 54 -22.29 9.89 -10.82
N ASN A 55 -21.31 10.63 -10.31
CA ASN A 55 -20.86 11.87 -10.92
C ASN A 55 -19.77 11.54 -11.94
N LEU A 56 -19.96 11.98 -13.18
CA LEU A 56 -19.03 11.78 -14.28
C LEU A 56 -18.60 13.11 -14.86
N THR A 57 -17.33 13.23 -15.21
CA THR A 57 -16.85 14.19 -16.21
C THR A 57 -16.50 13.38 -17.44
N VAL A 58 -17.13 13.67 -18.57
CA VAL A 58 -16.91 12.94 -19.81
C VAL A 58 -16.47 13.87 -20.92
N ARG A 59 -15.61 13.37 -21.79
CA ARG A 59 -15.21 14.03 -23.04
C ARG A 59 -15.89 13.32 -24.21
N LEU A 60 -16.61 14.10 -24.98
CA LEU A 60 -17.31 13.65 -26.19
C LEU A 60 -16.47 13.97 -27.42
N TYR A 61 -16.41 13.03 -28.33
CA TYR A 61 -15.79 13.19 -29.65
C TYR A 61 -16.90 13.21 -30.68
N ILE A 62 -17.27 14.42 -31.16
CA ILE A 62 -18.40 14.63 -32.07
C ILE A 62 -17.83 14.84 -33.48
N ASN A 63 -18.17 13.92 -34.40
CA ASN A 63 -17.67 13.85 -35.79
C ASN A 63 -16.13 13.75 -35.88
N GLU A 64 -15.48 13.26 -34.82
CA GLU A 64 -14.04 12.98 -34.80
C GLU A 64 -13.75 11.78 -33.90
N MET A 65 -12.57 11.18 -34.04
CA MET A 65 -12.12 10.07 -33.20
C MET A 65 -11.09 10.57 -32.20
N PRO A 66 -10.98 9.89 -31.01
CA PRO A 66 -9.89 10.18 -30.10
C PRO A 66 -8.53 9.96 -30.79
N GLU A 67 -7.64 10.94 -30.69
CA GLU A 67 -6.25 10.82 -31.11
C GLU A 67 -5.39 10.36 -29.93
N GLY A 68 -4.40 9.47 -30.24
CA GLY A 68 -3.41 8.96 -29.28
C GLY A 68 -3.95 7.99 -28.23
N ASP A 69 -3.06 7.59 -27.35
CA ASP A 69 -3.35 6.67 -26.25
C ASP A 69 -4.25 7.30 -25.19
N ALA A 70 -4.92 6.42 -24.42
CA ALA A 70 -5.74 6.87 -23.29
C ALA A 70 -4.92 7.39 -22.11
N TYR A 71 -3.61 7.22 -22.14
CA TYR A 71 -2.63 7.64 -21.13
C TYR A 71 -1.40 8.28 -21.79
N VAL A 72 -0.62 9.03 -21.01
CA VAL A 72 0.63 9.64 -21.46
C VAL A 72 1.75 8.59 -21.40
N VAL A 73 2.40 8.34 -22.53
CA VAL A 73 3.53 7.41 -22.65
C VAL A 73 4.81 8.08 -22.15
N THR A 74 5.59 7.38 -21.34
CA THR A 74 6.95 7.77 -20.94
C THR A 74 7.95 6.99 -21.80
N GLU A 75 8.90 7.69 -22.40
CA GLU A 75 9.98 7.06 -23.18
C GLU A 75 11.15 6.67 -22.29
N TYR A 76 11.66 5.46 -22.48
CA TYR A 76 12.79 4.89 -21.76
C TYR A 76 13.90 4.54 -22.75
N GLY A 77 15.02 5.23 -22.66
CA GLY A 77 16.20 5.01 -23.51
C GLY A 77 17.10 3.88 -23.00
N ASP A 78 18.07 3.49 -23.83
CA ASP A 78 19.12 2.54 -23.43
C ASP A 78 20.13 3.21 -22.49
N VAL A 79 20.33 2.61 -21.32
CA VAL A 79 21.29 3.05 -20.29
C VAL A 79 22.44 2.05 -20.08
N SER A 80 22.59 1.07 -20.96
CA SER A 80 23.73 0.14 -20.96
C SER A 80 25.04 0.94 -20.98
N GLY A 81 25.94 0.65 -20.04
CA GLY A 81 27.23 1.38 -19.94
C GLY A 81 27.15 2.82 -19.38
N LYS A 82 25.97 3.30 -19.00
CA LYS A 82 25.82 4.59 -18.31
C LYS A 82 26.24 4.49 -16.83
N PRO A 83 26.52 5.64 -16.16
CA PRO A 83 26.84 5.63 -14.73
C PRO A 83 25.77 4.93 -13.89
N ALA A 84 26.22 4.10 -12.96
CA ALA A 84 25.32 3.27 -12.15
C ALA A 84 24.84 3.99 -10.89
N VAL A 85 23.58 3.71 -10.51
CA VAL A 85 22.98 4.07 -9.23
C VAL A 85 22.44 2.80 -8.58
N ILE A 86 22.79 2.56 -7.32
CA ILE A 86 22.32 1.40 -6.57
C ILE A 86 20.95 1.71 -5.98
N VAL A 87 19.98 0.87 -6.26
CA VAL A 87 18.62 0.95 -5.69
C VAL A 87 18.40 -0.25 -4.79
N VAL A 88 18.29 -0.02 -3.48
CA VAL A 88 18.09 -1.09 -2.50
C VAL A 88 16.61 -1.22 -2.19
N GLY A 89 16.01 -2.32 -2.64
CA GLY A 89 14.59 -2.64 -2.54
C GLY A 89 13.81 -2.35 -3.82
N GLU A 90 13.02 -3.32 -4.26
CA GLU A 90 12.18 -3.28 -5.46
C GLU A 90 10.68 -3.11 -5.13
N GLY A 91 10.38 -2.37 -4.06
CA GLY A 91 9.04 -1.88 -3.78
C GLY A 91 8.67 -0.68 -4.68
N PRO A 92 7.48 -0.06 -4.50
CA PRO A 92 7.05 1.05 -5.34
C PRO A 92 8.07 2.19 -5.42
N GLY A 93 8.73 2.53 -4.31
CA GLY A 93 9.79 3.55 -4.30
C GLY A 93 10.96 3.20 -5.20
N GLY A 94 11.47 1.97 -5.10
CA GLY A 94 12.61 1.49 -5.90
C GLY A 94 12.27 1.31 -7.38
N LEU A 95 11.10 0.77 -7.71
CA LEU A 95 10.64 0.61 -9.09
C LEU A 95 10.53 1.95 -9.82
N PHE A 96 9.86 2.93 -9.22
CA PHE A 96 9.71 4.25 -9.84
C PHE A 96 11.03 5.04 -9.85
N ALA A 97 11.87 4.88 -8.83
CA ALA A 97 13.23 5.43 -8.86
C ALA A 97 14.03 4.86 -10.04
N SER A 98 13.98 3.55 -10.26
CA SER A 98 14.70 2.87 -11.34
C SER A 98 14.22 3.32 -12.73
N LEU A 99 12.91 3.39 -12.96
CA LEU A 99 12.36 3.89 -14.22
C LEU A 99 12.75 5.36 -14.44
N ARG A 100 12.71 6.19 -13.39
CA ARG A 100 13.09 7.60 -13.50
C ARG A 100 14.58 7.78 -13.75
N LEU A 101 15.45 6.97 -13.16
CA LEU A 101 16.88 6.96 -13.47
C LEU A 101 17.13 6.69 -14.96
N ILE A 102 16.40 5.74 -15.56
CA ILE A 102 16.49 5.45 -17.00
C ILE A 102 16.10 6.66 -17.84
N GLU A 103 15.00 7.35 -17.51
CA GLU A 103 14.62 8.60 -18.18
C GLU A 103 15.73 9.67 -18.11
N LEU A 104 16.50 9.68 -17.01
CA LEU A 104 17.59 10.64 -16.76
C LEU A 104 18.94 10.16 -17.32
N GLY A 105 18.98 9.03 -18.02
CA GLY A 105 20.20 8.49 -18.64
C GLY A 105 21.17 7.84 -17.64
N LEU A 106 20.66 7.36 -16.52
CA LEU A 106 21.42 6.65 -15.48
C LEU A 106 21.01 5.18 -15.42
N ARG A 107 21.97 4.30 -15.12
CA ARG A 107 21.74 2.86 -15.07
C ARG A 107 21.37 2.42 -13.64
N PRO A 108 20.12 2.00 -13.36
CA PRO A 108 19.75 1.41 -12.08
C PRO A 108 20.34 0.00 -11.93
N ILE A 109 20.91 -0.29 -10.76
CA ILE A 109 21.24 -1.62 -10.28
C ILE A 109 20.39 -1.88 -9.05
N VAL A 110 19.34 -2.70 -9.21
CA VAL A 110 18.33 -2.96 -8.18
C VAL A 110 18.71 -4.21 -7.40
N LEU A 111 18.75 -4.10 -6.08
CA LEU A 111 19.00 -5.21 -5.17
C LEU A 111 17.72 -5.50 -4.37
N GLU A 112 17.11 -6.66 -4.59
CA GLU A 112 15.92 -7.12 -3.87
C GLU A 112 16.23 -8.39 -3.07
N ARG A 113 15.98 -8.34 -1.77
CA ARG A 113 16.24 -9.47 -0.86
C ARG A 113 15.33 -10.67 -1.10
N GLY A 114 14.10 -10.42 -1.53
CA GLY A 114 13.11 -11.45 -1.80
C GLY A 114 13.15 -11.95 -3.23
N LYS A 115 12.13 -12.73 -3.58
CA LYS A 115 11.97 -13.35 -4.89
C LYS A 115 11.13 -12.49 -5.83
N ASN A 116 11.16 -12.80 -7.13
CA ASN A 116 10.25 -12.20 -8.10
C ASN A 116 8.78 -12.53 -7.78
N VAL A 117 7.83 -11.81 -8.38
CA VAL A 117 6.40 -11.97 -8.08
C VAL A 117 5.86 -13.37 -8.31
N ARG A 118 6.42 -14.16 -9.23
CA ARG A 118 5.95 -15.52 -9.50
C ARG A 118 6.39 -16.50 -8.42
N ASP A 119 7.68 -16.49 -8.09
CA ASP A 119 8.27 -17.40 -7.10
C ASP A 119 7.79 -17.04 -5.69
N ARG A 120 7.61 -15.75 -5.40
CA ARG A 120 7.05 -15.24 -4.16
C ARG A 120 5.65 -15.80 -3.85
N LYS A 121 4.83 -16.14 -4.87
CA LYS A 121 3.51 -16.78 -4.66
C LYS A 121 3.61 -18.11 -3.91
N VAL A 122 4.68 -18.86 -4.11
CA VAL A 122 4.90 -20.14 -3.42
C VAL A 122 5.11 -19.89 -1.93
N ASP A 123 5.93 -18.90 -1.57
CA ASP A 123 6.20 -18.53 -0.18
C ASP A 123 4.92 -18.03 0.52
N LEU A 124 4.13 -17.19 -0.16
CA LEU A 124 2.84 -16.72 0.34
C LEU A 124 1.84 -17.87 0.56
N ALA A 125 1.83 -18.86 -0.33
CA ALA A 125 1.00 -20.05 -0.18
C ALA A 125 1.44 -20.90 1.01
N ASN A 126 2.76 -21.00 1.29
CA ASN A 126 3.31 -21.71 2.43
C ASN A 126 2.89 -21.08 3.77
N ILE A 127 2.85 -19.75 3.87
CA ILE A 127 2.35 -19.10 5.08
C ILE A 127 0.89 -19.49 5.33
N LYS A 128 0.06 -19.49 4.28
CA LYS A 128 -1.36 -19.81 4.38
C LYS A 128 -1.65 -21.26 4.72
N LYS A 129 -0.93 -22.20 4.10
CA LYS A 129 -1.18 -23.64 4.19
C LYS A 129 -0.39 -24.31 5.32
N ASN A 130 0.88 -23.97 5.44
CA ASN A 130 1.84 -24.64 6.30
C ASN A 130 2.25 -23.79 7.50
N GLN A 131 1.73 -22.55 7.59
CA GLN A 131 2.08 -21.57 8.62
C GLN A 131 3.59 -21.27 8.71
N ALA A 132 4.29 -21.44 7.59
CA ALA A 132 5.74 -21.25 7.47
C ALA A 132 6.04 -19.89 6.85
N VAL A 133 6.70 -19.02 7.61
CA VAL A 133 7.15 -17.70 7.16
C VAL A 133 8.58 -17.82 6.64
N ASP A 134 8.79 -17.46 5.37
CA ASP A 134 10.12 -17.18 4.83
C ASP A 134 10.51 -15.75 5.23
N THR A 135 11.59 -15.59 5.98
CA THR A 135 12.02 -14.30 6.52
C THR A 135 12.56 -13.34 5.46
N GLU A 136 12.91 -13.84 4.29
CA GLU A 136 13.46 -13.06 3.19
C GLU A 136 12.47 -12.88 2.01
N SER A 137 11.40 -13.72 1.93
CA SER A 137 10.40 -13.67 0.87
C SER A 137 8.99 -13.91 1.43
N ASN A 138 8.19 -12.86 1.54
CA ASN A 138 6.89 -12.87 2.22
C ASN A 138 5.98 -11.74 1.69
N TYR A 139 4.94 -11.35 2.42
CA TYR A 139 4.05 -10.25 2.00
C TYR A 139 4.72 -8.87 1.99
N CYS A 140 5.84 -8.67 2.67
CA CYS A 140 6.57 -7.41 2.74
C CYS A 140 7.81 -7.38 1.84
N PHE A 141 8.50 -8.52 1.69
CA PHE A 141 9.74 -8.65 0.94
C PHE A 141 9.55 -9.42 -0.35
N GLY A 142 10.21 -8.97 -1.40
CA GLY A 142 10.14 -9.46 -2.75
C GLY A 142 9.67 -8.40 -3.74
N GLU A 143 9.72 -8.70 -5.01
CA GLU A 143 9.37 -7.81 -6.12
C GLU A 143 8.03 -7.10 -5.90
N GLY A 144 8.03 -5.77 -6.06
CA GLY A 144 6.87 -4.92 -5.81
C GLY A 144 6.58 -4.63 -4.33
N GLY A 145 7.37 -5.18 -3.40
CA GLY A 145 7.27 -4.95 -1.95
C GLY A 145 5.91 -5.36 -1.36
N ALA A 146 5.50 -4.69 -0.29
CA ALA A 146 4.20 -4.93 0.35
C ALA A 146 3.00 -4.53 -0.52
N GLY A 147 3.22 -3.69 -1.54
CA GLY A 147 2.20 -3.25 -2.49
C GLY A 147 1.72 -4.35 -3.44
N ALA A 148 2.60 -5.25 -3.88
CA ALA A 148 2.32 -6.24 -4.93
C ALA A 148 1.10 -7.14 -4.64
N TYR A 149 0.93 -7.52 -3.38
CA TYR A 149 -0.16 -8.39 -2.92
C TYR A 149 -1.08 -7.67 -1.93
N SER A 150 -1.52 -6.46 -2.30
CA SER A 150 -2.47 -5.62 -1.56
C SER A 150 -3.75 -5.38 -2.37
N ASP A 151 -4.64 -4.49 -1.92
CA ASP A 151 -5.74 -3.99 -2.75
C ASP A 151 -5.22 -3.16 -3.94
N GLY A 152 -3.98 -2.71 -3.89
CA GLY A 152 -3.40 -1.89 -4.94
C GLY A 152 -4.03 -0.50 -5.03
N LYS A 153 -4.36 0.11 -3.88
CA LYS A 153 -4.90 1.48 -3.83
C LYS A 153 -3.90 2.50 -4.33
N LEU A 154 -4.38 3.35 -5.23
CA LEU A 154 -3.60 4.39 -5.87
C LEU A 154 -4.02 5.80 -5.45
N TYR A 155 -4.91 5.91 -4.49
CA TYR A 155 -5.32 7.19 -3.94
C TYR A 155 -4.29 7.71 -2.93
N THR A 156 -3.91 8.98 -3.04
CA THR A 156 -3.10 9.70 -2.05
C THR A 156 -3.70 11.05 -1.74
N ARG A 157 -3.67 11.43 -0.46
CA ARG A 157 -4.09 12.78 -0.02
C ARG A 157 -3.02 13.84 -0.26
N SER A 158 -1.77 13.43 -0.43
CA SER A 158 -0.62 14.32 -0.62
C SER A 158 -0.44 14.65 -2.10
N LYS A 159 -0.87 15.84 -2.51
CA LYS A 159 -0.67 16.37 -3.87
C LYS A 159 0.52 17.34 -3.98
N LYS A 160 1.20 17.61 -2.85
CA LYS A 160 2.21 18.69 -2.77
C LYS A 160 3.64 18.28 -3.14
N ARG A 161 3.91 16.96 -3.34
CA ARG A 161 5.29 16.46 -3.41
C ARG A 161 5.74 15.97 -4.79
N GLY A 162 4.88 15.97 -5.80
CA GLY A 162 5.21 15.53 -7.15
C GLY A 162 3.98 15.16 -7.98
N CYS A 163 4.19 14.67 -9.21
CA CYS A 163 3.14 14.40 -10.18
C CYS A 163 2.53 13.00 -9.98
N THR A 164 1.42 12.91 -9.23
CA THR A 164 0.69 11.64 -9.04
C THR A 164 0.10 11.11 -10.34
N GLU A 165 -0.25 11.99 -11.28
CA GLU A 165 -0.79 11.62 -12.58
C GLU A 165 0.23 10.84 -13.41
N LYS A 166 1.51 11.22 -13.37
CA LYS A 166 2.60 10.48 -14.03
C LYS A 166 2.68 9.05 -13.52
N ILE A 167 2.61 8.85 -12.19
CA ILE A 167 2.64 7.51 -11.59
C ILE A 167 1.51 6.63 -12.14
N LEU A 168 0.28 7.19 -12.26
CA LEU A 168 -0.85 6.46 -12.80
C LEU A 168 -0.67 6.14 -14.30
N ASN A 169 -0.14 7.08 -15.09
CA ASN A 169 0.16 6.86 -16.50
C ASN A 169 1.22 5.75 -16.69
N VAL A 170 2.27 5.74 -15.86
CA VAL A 170 3.29 4.68 -15.88
C VAL A 170 2.66 3.31 -15.57
N PHE A 171 1.74 3.22 -14.60
CA PHE A 171 1.01 1.98 -14.37
C PHE A 171 0.17 1.55 -15.58
N CYS A 172 -0.53 2.48 -16.23
CA CYS A 172 -1.30 2.20 -17.47
C CYS A 172 -0.39 1.69 -18.59
N GLN A 173 0.75 2.35 -18.79
CA GLN A 173 1.76 1.94 -19.78
C GLN A 173 2.27 0.52 -19.55
N HIS A 174 2.29 0.06 -18.29
CA HIS A 174 2.73 -1.29 -17.93
C HIS A 174 1.56 -2.27 -17.75
N GLY A 175 0.36 -1.93 -18.21
CA GLY A 175 -0.77 -2.85 -18.32
C GLY A 175 -1.87 -2.70 -17.26
N ALA A 176 -1.84 -1.66 -16.44
CA ALA A 176 -2.99 -1.34 -15.60
C ALA A 176 -4.14 -0.78 -16.44
N SER A 177 -5.38 -0.98 -15.97
CA SER A 177 -6.57 -0.41 -16.63
C SER A 177 -6.53 1.12 -16.62
N THR A 178 -6.87 1.74 -17.74
CA THR A 178 -7.00 3.21 -17.84
C THR A 178 -8.12 3.80 -16.97
N ALA A 179 -9.01 2.97 -16.42
CA ALA A 179 -10.00 3.37 -15.43
C ALA A 179 -9.37 4.03 -14.19
N ILE A 180 -8.14 3.65 -13.82
CA ILE A 180 -7.42 4.27 -12.69
C ILE A 180 -7.15 5.76 -12.87
N LEU A 181 -7.15 6.27 -14.10
CA LEU A 181 -6.97 7.69 -14.41
C LEU A 181 -8.24 8.50 -14.13
N ALA A 182 -9.40 7.85 -14.18
CA ALA A 182 -10.71 8.49 -14.05
C ALA A 182 -11.35 8.30 -12.66
N ASP A 183 -11.10 7.19 -11.99
CA ASP A 183 -11.74 6.85 -10.73
C ASP A 183 -11.23 7.73 -9.57
N ALA A 184 -12.16 8.19 -8.72
CA ALA A 184 -11.81 9.00 -7.54
C ALA A 184 -11.00 8.20 -6.51
N HIS A 185 -11.24 6.88 -6.40
CA HIS A 185 -10.51 5.94 -5.55
C HIS A 185 -9.96 4.79 -6.38
N PRO A 186 -8.92 5.04 -7.21
CA PRO A 186 -8.39 4.04 -8.12
C PRO A 186 -7.69 2.91 -7.39
N HIS A 187 -7.80 1.70 -7.92
CA HIS A 187 -7.09 0.51 -7.45
C HIS A 187 -6.82 -0.45 -8.62
N ILE A 188 -5.85 -1.33 -8.47
CA ILE A 188 -5.49 -2.32 -9.48
C ILE A 188 -5.96 -3.73 -9.08
N GLY A 189 -5.84 -4.07 -7.80
CA GLY A 189 -6.16 -5.39 -7.28
C GLY A 189 -4.99 -6.37 -7.26
N THR A 190 -5.02 -7.29 -6.29
CA THR A 190 -3.93 -8.25 -6.02
C THR A 190 -3.73 -9.29 -7.13
N ASP A 191 -4.70 -9.47 -8.00
CA ASP A 191 -4.66 -10.37 -9.17
C ASP A 191 -3.94 -9.74 -10.37
N ASN A 192 -4.03 -8.43 -10.57
CA ASN A 192 -3.48 -7.71 -11.72
C ASN A 192 -2.14 -7.02 -11.41
N LEU A 193 -1.96 -6.48 -10.21
CA LEU A 193 -0.79 -5.69 -9.85
C LEU A 193 0.55 -6.44 -10.03
N PRO A 194 0.68 -7.75 -9.71
CA PRO A 194 1.90 -8.50 -9.96
C PRO A 194 2.34 -8.50 -11.44
N LYS A 195 1.38 -8.54 -12.37
CA LYS A 195 1.71 -8.51 -13.80
C LYS A 195 2.18 -7.13 -14.25
N VAL A 196 1.59 -6.08 -13.71
CA VAL A 196 2.03 -4.69 -13.97
C VAL A 196 3.47 -4.49 -13.47
N ILE A 197 3.78 -4.97 -12.26
CA ILE A 197 5.12 -4.91 -11.67
C ILE A 197 6.13 -5.69 -12.52
N GLU A 198 5.78 -6.90 -12.96
CA GLU A 198 6.61 -7.69 -13.87
C GLU A 198 6.93 -6.92 -15.16
N ASN A 199 5.94 -6.27 -15.77
CA ASN A 199 6.14 -5.46 -16.96
C ASN A 199 7.06 -4.24 -16.72
N MET A 200 6.97 -3.63 -15.53
CA MET A 200 7.89 -2.54 -15.13
C MET A 200 9.34 -3.05 -15.03
N ARG A 201 9.57 -4.19 -14.40
CA ARG A 201 10.88 -4.83 -14.36
C ARG A 201 11.41 -5.13 -15.76
N GLU A 202 10.59 -5.73 -16.64
CA GLU A 202 10.99 -6.01 -18.02
C GLU A 202 11.42 -4.74 -18.77
N THR A 203 10.81 -3.60 -18.49
CA THR A 203 11.25 -2.31 -19.03
C THR A 203 12.62 -1.92 -18.49
N ILE A 204 12.88 -2.08 -17.18
CA ILE A 204 14.19 -1.80 -16.58
C ILE A 204 15.28 -2.65 -17.24
N LEU A 205 15.05 -3.96 -17.37
CA LEU A 205 16.00 -4.90 -17.97
C LEU A 205 16.25 -4.60 -19.46
N ARG A 206 15.18 -4.38 -20.22
CA ARG A 206 15.28 -4.05 -21.65
C ARG A 206 16.07 -2.79 -21.93
N CYS A 207 16.02 -1.82 -21.03
CA CYS A 207 16.78 -0.56 -21.14
C CYS A 207 18.22 -0.65 -20.61
N GLY A 208 18.70 -1.84 -20.21
CA GLY A 208 20.08 -2.04 -19.74
C GLY A 208 20.29 -1.78 -18.24
N GLY A 209 19.21 -1.65 -17.46
CA GLY A 209 19.26 -1.73 -16.01
C GLY A 209 19.42 -3.18 -15.52
N GLU A 210 19.70 -3.35 -14.24
CA GLU A 210 19.89 -4.66 -13.60
C GLU A 210 18.92 -4.83 -12.43
N VAL A 211 18.43 -6.06 -12.25
CA VAL A 211 17.60 -6.45 -11.08
C VAL A 211 18.12 -7.77 -10.54
N HIS A 212 18.59 -7.74 -9.30
CA HIS A 212 19.17 -8.88 -8.60
C HIS A 212 18.23 -9.31 -7.46
N PHE A 213 17.51 -10.42 -7.67
CA PHE A 213 16.68 -11.04 -6.64
C PHE A 213 17.51 -11.89 -5.67
N GLN A 214 16.95 -12.13 -4.50
CA GLN A 214 17.61 -12.86 -3.42
C GLN A 214 19.00 -12.31 -3.12
N THR A 215 19.15 -10.99 -3.29
CA THR A 215 20.38 -10.25 -3.06
C THR A 215 20.14 -9.18 -2.00
N LYS A 216 20.65 -9.44 -0.81
CA LYS A 216 20.39 -8.66 0.40
C LYS A 216 21.57 -7.77 0.72
N MET A 217 21.32 -6.45 0.77
CA MET A 217 22.32 -5.50 1.27
C MET A 217 22.67 -5.84 2.72
N THR A 218 23.96 -5.97 3.01
CA THR A 218 24.48 -6.21 4.34
C THR A 218 25.05 -4.96 4.99
N ARG A 219 25.71 -4.11 4.20
CA ARG A 219 26.22 -2.81 4.67
C ARG A 219 26.43 -1.80 3.54
N MET A 220 26.47 -0.53 3.89
CA MET A 220 26.91 0.56 3.02
C MET A 220 28.42 0.75 3.11
N LEU A 221 29.05 1.08 1.99
CA LEU A 221 30.45 1.48 1.93
C LEU A 221 30.50 2.99 2.07
N ILE A 222 31.00 3.48 3.19
CA ILE A 222 31.06 4.90 3.52
C ILE A 222 32.52 5.29 3.67
N GLU A 223 32.97 6.27 2.89
CA GLU A 223 34.31 6.85 2.90
C GLU A 223 34.18 8.32 3.32
N GLY A 224 34.61 8.64 4.55
CA GLY A 224 34.31 9.94 5.15
C GLY A 224 32.82 10.14 5.33
N ASP A 225 32.28 11.19 4.76
CA ASP A 225 30.84 11.51 4.75
C ASP A 225 30.19 11.24 3.39
N LYS A 226 30.70 10.27 2.62
CA LYS A 226 30.19 9.90 1.30
C LYS A 226 29.94 8.40 1.22
N VAL A 227 28.74 8.00 0.78
CA VAL A 227 28.49 6.62 0.39
C VAL A 227 29.08 6.36 -1.01
N THR A 228 29.83 5.27 -1.15
CA THR A 228 30.51 4.87 -2.40
C THR A 228 29.94 3.57 -2.97
N GLY A 229 29.02 2.93 -2.26
CA GLY A 229 28.36 1.70 -2.69
C GLY A 229 27.78 0.91 -1.54
N VAL A 230 27.47 -0.35 -1.82
CA VAL A 230 26.97 -1.31 -0.84
C VAL A 230 27.66 -2.65 -0.99
N GLU A 231 27.73 -3.41 0.09
CA GLU A 231 27.96 -4.85 0.07
C GLU A 231 26.62 -5.56 0.22
N ALA A 232 26.49 -6.67 -0.49
CA ALA A 232 25.31 -7.51 -0.48
C ALA A 232 25.71 -8.98 -0.48
N VAL A 233 24.81 -9.83 0.01
CA VAL A 233 24.95 -11.29 -0.01
C VAL A 233 23.88 -11.87 -0.92
N ASN A 234 24.30 -12.77 -1.80
CA ASN A 234 23.39 -13.60 -2.57
C ASN A 234 22.87 -14.72 -1.67
N LEU A 235 21.56 -14.72 -1.39
CA LEU A 235 20.92 -15.65 -0.44
C LEU A 235 20.81 -17.08 -0.97
N VAL A 236 21.08 -17.31 -2.26
CA VAL A 236 21.03 -18.65 -2.87
C VAL A 236 22.33 -19.41 -2.66
N ASN A 237 23.47 -18.75 -2.85
CA ASN A 237 24.80 -19.37 -2.84
C ASN A 237 25.73 -18.81 -1.75
N GLY A 238 25.30 -17.77 -1.02
CA GLY A 238 26.10 -17.14 0.03
C GLY A 238 27.25 -16.26 -0.47
N ALA A 239 27.35 -15.99 -1.77
CA ALA A 239 28.39 -15.14 -2.33
C ALA A 239 28.21 -13.69 -1.87
N GLU A 240 29.29 -13.06 -1.44
CA GLU A 240 29.36 -11.64 -1.14
C GLU A 240 29.71 -10.86 -2.41
N GLU A 241 28.99 -9.78 -2.66
CA GLU A 241 29.12 -8.94 -3.84
C GLU A 241 29.20 -7.48 -3.43
N THR A 242 29.97 -6.70 -4.18
CA THR A 242 30.13 -5.26 -3.96
C THR A 242 29.59 -4.49 -5.16
N TYR A 243 28.68 -3.55 -4.90
CA TYR A 243 28.12 -2.66 -5.91
C TYR A 243 28.57 -1.23 -5.63
N ARG A 244 29.09 -0.53 -6.65
CA ARG A 244 29.64 0.82 -6.52
C ARG A 244 28.73 1.87 -7.14
N GLY A 245 28.53 2.97 -6.43
CA GLY A 245 27.72 4.13 -6.87
C GLY A 245 26.97 4.78 -5.70
N PRO A 246 26.25 5.89 -5.95
CA PRO A 246 25.32 6.46 -4.99
C PRO A 246 24.16 5.48 -4.73
N VAL A 247 23.49 5.63 -3.58
CA VAL A 247 22.52 4.66 -3.07
C VAL A 247 21.16 5.31 -2.83
N ILE A 248 20.14 4.81 -3.50
CA ILE A 248 18.74 5.07 -3.17
C ILE A 248 18.26 3.92 -2.27
N LEU A 249 17.99 4.23 -0.99
CA LEU A 249 17.62 3.26 0.02
C LEU A 249 16.10 3.18 0.17
N ALA A 250 15.46 2.22 -0.53
CA ALA A 250 14.02 2.06 -0.67
C ALA A 250 13.51 0.73 -0.07
N THR A 251 13.98 0.35 1.11
CA THR A 251 13.83 -0.98 1.74
C THR A 251 12.46 -1.28 2.32
N GLY A 252 11.52 -0.32 2.32
CA GLY A 252 10.19 -0.49 2.93
C GLY A 252 10.21 -0.46 4.47
N HIS A 253 9.02 -0.40 5.08
CA HIS A 253 8.87 -0.20 6.53
C HIS A 253 9.11 -1.45 7.39
N SER A 254 9.29 -2.63 6.78
CA SER A 254 9.42 -3.91 7.50
C SER A 254 10.85 -4.45 7.57
N ALA A 255 11.81 -3.80 6.92
CA ALA A 255 13.23 -4.19 6.94
C ALA A 255 13.92 -3.74 8.25
N ARG A 256 13.56 -4.39 9.36
CA ARG A 256 14.02 -4.04 10.71
C ARG A 256 15.52 -4.26 10.92
N ASP A 257 16.08 -5.23 10.23
CA ASP A 257 17.53 -5.46 10.18
C ASP A 257 18.27 -4.24 9.60
N VAL A 258 17.71 -3.58 8.60
CA VAL A 258 18.29 -2.32 8.07
C VAL A 258 18.24 -1.22 9.12
N TYR A 259 17.15 -1.04 9.84
CA TYR A 259 17.08 -0.03 10.91
C TYR A 259 18.09 -0.28 12.03
N ARG A 260 18.25 -1.54 12.47
CA ARG A 260 19.29 -1.91 13.45
C ARG A 260 20.69 -1.62 12.92
N TYR A 261 20.97 -2.02 11.68
CA TYR A 261 22.24 -1.69 11.04
C TYR A 261 22.49 -0.18 10.99
N LEU A 262 21.51 0.64 10.62
CA LEU A 262 21.65 2.10 10.56
C LEU A 262 21.94 2.69 11.95
N ALA A 263 21.27 2.19 12.99
CA ALA A 263 21.52 2.61 14.37
C ALA A 263 22.94 2.26 14.84
N GLU A 264 23.40 1.03 14.59
CA GLU A 264 24.76 0.55 14.91
C GLU A 264 25.83 1.33 14.13
N ALA A 265 25.59 1.63 12.87
CA ALA A 265 26.46 2.44 12.02
C ALA A 265 26.41 3.95 12.31
N LYS A 266 25.61 4.36 13.31
CA LYS A 266 25.42 5.76 13.71
C LYS A 266 24.96 6.66 12.57
N VAL A 267 24.13 6.12 11.69
CA VAL A 267 23.40 6.89 10.68
C VAL A 267 22.23 7.56 11.35
N GLU A 268 22.00 8.84 11.08
CA GLU A 268 20.95 9.62 11.74
C GLU A 268 19.56 9.11 11.39
N ILE A 269 18.94 8.50 12.39
CA ILE A 269 17.55 8.02 12.36
C ILE A 269 16.82 8.51 13.60
N GLU A 270 15.51 8.61 13.53
CA GLU A 270 14.66 9.02 14.62
C GLU A 270 13.44 8.11 14.77
N ALA A 271 12.95 7.98 16.01
CA ALA A 271 11.70 7.27 16.28
C ALA A 271 10.53 8.01 15.63
N LYS A 272 9.67 7.29 14.94
CA LYS A 272 8.51 7.84 14.23
C LYS A 272 7.22 7.18 14.72
N GLY A 273 6.19 8.01 14.95
CA GLY A 273 4.86 7.52 15.33
C GLY A 273 4.24 6.63 14.24
N ILE A 274 3.50 5.65 14.71
CA ILE A 274 2.75 4.67 13.92
C ILE A 274 1.28 4.67 14.37
N ALA A 275 0.49 3.77 13.84
CA ALA A 275 -0.79 3.40 14.42
C ALA A 275 -0.87 1.89 14.54
N VAL A 276 -1.44 1.39 15.61
CA VAL A 276 -1.56 -0.04 15.89
C VAL A 276 -2.97 -0.40 16.32
N GLY A 277 -3.39 -1.63 16.03
CA GLY A 277 -4.70 -2.12 16.41
C GLY A 277 -4.98 -3.51 15.88
N VAL A 278 -6.13 -3.66 15.27
CA VAL A 278 -6.66 -4.92 14.80
C VAL A 278 -7.16 -4.80 13.36
N ARG A 279 -7.30 -5.93 12.67
CA ARG A 279 -8.03 -6.00 11.40
C ARG A 279 -9.48 -6.33 11.70
N LEU A 280 -10.40 -5.46 11.29
CA LEU A 280 -11.84 -5.65 11.42
C LEU A 280 -12.38 -6.23 10.11
N GLU A 281 -13.02 -7.39 10.20
CA GLU A 281 -13.65 -8.07 9.07
C GLU A 281 -15.17 -8.15 9.25
N HIS A 282 -15.90 -7.66 8.25
CA HIS A 282 -17.37 -7.75 8.17
C HIS A 282 -17.81 -8.64 7.01
N PRO A 283 -19.04 -9.19 7.03
CA PRO A 283 -19.70 -9.62 5.82
C PRO A 283 -19.80 -8.46 4.81
N SER A 284 -19.34 -8.65 3.58
CA SER A 284 -19.32 -7.60 2.56
C SER A 284 -20.71 -7.05 2.27
N HIS A 285 -21.73 -7.94 2.22
CA HIS A 285 -23.12 -7.55 2.00
C HIS A 285 -23.64 -6.58 3.07
N LEU A 286 -23.28 -6.78 4.35
CA LEU A 286 -23.64 -5.87 5.43
C LEU A 286 -23.07 -4.46 5.21
N ILE A 287 -21.83 -4.37 4.81
CA ILE A 287 -21.20 -3.07 4.49
C ILE A 287 -21.87 -2.42 3.27
N ASP A 288 -22.20 -3.20 2.25
CA ASP A 288 -22.95 -2.71 1.09
C ASP A 288 -24.34 -2.16 1.50
N GLN A 289 -25.06 -2.87 2.37
CA GLN A 289 -26.37 -2.41 2.89
C GLN A 289 -26.25 -1.10 3.64
N ILE A 290 -25.26 -0.98 4.51
CA ILE A 290 -25.02 0.22 5.33
C ILE A 290 -24.67 1.41 4.44
N GLN A 291 -23.69 1.26 3.56
CA GLN A 291 -23.12 2.37 2.79
C GLN A 291 -24.01 2.80 1.61
N TYR A 292 -24.76 1.87 1.04
CA TYR A 292 -25.70 2.17 -0.06
C TYR A 292 -27.16 2.34 0.41
N HIS A 293 -27.42 2.30 1.72
CA HIS A 293 -28.75 2.52 2.31
C HIS A 293 -29.83 1.61 1.69
N SER A 294 -29.47 0.39 1.33
CA SER A 294 -30.32 -0.56 0.62
C SER A 294 -30.30 -1.95 1.27
N LYS A 295 -31.46 -2.54 1.49
CA LYS A 295 -31.56 -3.95 1.98
C LYS A 295 -30.96 -4.95 0.99
N GLU A 296 -30.98 -4.62 -0.30
CA GLU A 296 -30.41 -5.45 -1.38
C GLU A 296 -28.89 -5.27 -1.53
N GLY A 297 -28.26 -4.39 -0.72
CA GLY A 297 -26.85 -4.07 -0.83
C GLY A 297 -26.53 -3.28 -2.10
N ARG A 298 -25.39 -3.61 -2.75
CA ARG A 298 -24.86 -2.86 -3.92
C ARG A 298 -25.59 -3.13 -5.24
N GLY A 299 -26.39 -4.19 -5.33
CA GLY A 299 -27.02 -4.57 -6.58
C GLY A 299 -26.04 -4.94 -7.69
N LYS A 300 -26.43 -4.74 -8.96
CA LYS A 300 -25.67 -5.16 -10.15
C LYS A 300 -24.59 -4.18 -10.58
N TYR A 301 -24.77 -2.87 -10.34
CA TYR A 301 -24.00 -1.81 -11.00
C TYR A 301 -23.07 -1.02 -10.09
N LEU A 302 -23.12 -1.26 -8.78
CA LEU A 302 -22.23 -0.61 -7.81
C LEU A 302 -21.10 -1.56 -7.41
N PRO A 303 -19.89 -1.03 -7.16
CA PRO A 303 -18.80 -1.83 -6.62
C PRO A 303 -19.05 -2.21 -5.16
N ALA A 304 -18.22 -3.06 -4.58
CA ALA A 304 -18.19 -3.30 -3.15
C ALA A 304 -17.98 -1.98 -2.40
N ALA A 305 -18.78 -1.74 -1.38
CA ALA A 305 -18.82 -0.47 -0.68
C ALA A 305 -17.56 -0.23 0.15
N GLU A 306 -17.11 1.02 0.14
CA GLU A 306 -16.00 1.51 0.96
C GLU A 306 -16.53 2.30 2.15
N TYR A 307 -15.78 2.31 3.26
CA TYR A 307 -15.98 3.23 4.36
C TYR A 307 -14.67 3.84 4.83
N SER A 308 -14.76 5.00 5.45
CA SER A 308 -13.64 5.67 6.11
C SER A 308 -14.15 6.29 7.41
N PHE A 309 -13.62 5.84 8.53
CA PHE A 309 -13.94 6.34 9.86
C PHE A 309 -12.73 6.99 10.51
N VAL A 310 -12.98 8.07 11.22
CA VAL A 310 -11.97 8.73 12.05
C VAL A 310 -12.66 9.37 13.25
N THR A 311 -12.05 9.25 14.41
CA THR A 311 -12.48 9.94 15.63
C THR A 311 -11.27 10.22 16.53
N GLN A 312 -11.48 11.03 17.56
CA GLN A 312 -10.50 11.26 18.62
C GLN A 312 -10.99 10.62 19.91
N VAL A 313 -10.07 9.91 20.59
CA VAL A 313 -10.31 9.35 21.92
C VAL A 313 -9.09 9.63 22.79
N GLU A 314 -9.29 10.36 23.89
CA GLU A 314 -8.22 10.71 24.82
C GLU A 314 -6.98 11.30 24.15
N GLY A 315 -7.18 12.24 23.21
CA GLY A 315 -6.09 12.96 22.52
C GLY A 315 -5.33 12.15 21.48
N ARG A 316 -5.83 10.98 21.09
CA ARG A 316 -5.26 10.15 20.00
C ARG A 316 -6.30 9.84 18.94
N GLY A 317 -5.86 9.82 17.69
CA GLY A 317 -6.67 9.41 16.56
C GLY A 317 -7.01 7.91 16.63
N VAL A 318 -8.29 7.57 16.40
CA VAL A 318 -8.77 6.21 16.16
C VAL A 318 -9.43 6.22 14.79
N TYR A 319 -8.97 5.36 13.89
CA TYR A 319 -9.42 5.44 12.50
C TYR A 319 -9.33 4.12 11.74
N SER A 320 -10.10 4.04 10.65
CA SER A 320 -9.98 2.96 9.67
C SER A 320 -8.76 3.19 8.79
N PHE A 321 -7.98 2.13 8.59
CA PHE A 321 -6.76 2.15 7.79
C PHE A 321 -6.81 1.06 6.71
N CYS A 322 -6.43 1.41 5.49
CA CYS A 322 -6.36 0.47 4.37
C CYS A 322 -7.57 -0.46 4.28
N MET A 323 -8.80 0.12 4.17
CA MET A 323 -10.03 -0.65 3.99
C MET A 323 -10.00 -1.38 2.66
N CYS A 324 -10.24 -2.71 2.68
CA CYS A 324 -10.22 -3.62 1.55
C CYS A 324 -11.63 -4.17 1.32
N PRO A 325 -12.44 -3.51 0.48
CA PRO A 325 -13.80 -3.97 0.19
C PRO A 325 -13.76 -5.24 -0.64
N GLY A 326 -14.67 -6.17 -0.34
CA GLY A 326 -14.73 -7.45 -1.05
C GLY A 326 -13.38 -8.16 -1.09
N GLY A 327 -12.67 -8.23 0.04
CA GLY A 327 -11.29 -8.68 0.12
C GLY A 327 -11.05 -9.80 1.14
N PHE A 328 -9.78 -9.97 1.51
CA PHE A 328 -9.30 -11.00 2.43
C PHE A 328 -8.42 -10.39 3.51
N VAL A 329 -8.45 -10.97 4.71
CA VAL A 329 -7.41 -10.76 5.72
C VAL A 329 -6.27 -11.74 5.45
N ILE A 330 -5.03 -11.24 5.51
CA ILE A 330 -3.83 -12.02 5.16
C ILE A 330 -2.79 -12.00 6.29
N PRO A 331 -1.98 -13.08 6.40
CA PRO A 331 -0.85 -13.12 7.31
C PRO A 331 0.35 -12.36 6.71
N ALA A 332 0.76 -11.26 7.35
CA ALA A 332 1.81 -10.37 6.86
C ALA A 332 3.07 -10.36 7.74
N ALA A 333 3.28 -11.39 8.55
CA ALA A 333 4.49 -11.56 9.36
C ALA A 333 5.74 -11.68 8.47
N THR A 334 6.85 -11.13 8.95
CA THR A 334 8.17 -11.22 8.32
C THR A 334 9.16 -12.05 9.14
N ASP A 335 8.72 -12.56 10.28
CA ASP A 335 9.49 -13.44 11.15
C ASP A 335 8.59 -14.57 11.69
N LYS A 336 9.22 -15.65 12.14
CA LYS A 336 8.55 -16.89 12.57
C LYS A 336 7.76 -16.73 13.86
N GLU A 337 8.25 -15.89 14.78
CA GLU A 337 7.65 -15.65 16.11
C GLU A 337 6.81 -14.37 16.16
N GLN A 338 6.13 -14.07 15.08
CA GLN A 338 5.29 -12.89 14.95
C GLN A 338 3.94 -13.26 14.31
N ILE A 339 2.89 -12.54 14.70
CA ILE A 339 1.65 -12.43 13.92
C ILE A 339 1.45 -10.97 13.54
N VAL A 340 1.28 -10.75 12.27
CA VAL A 340 0.86 -9.49 11.68
C VAL A 340 -0.23 -9.79 10.68
N VAL A 341 -1.33 -9.06 10.73
CA VAL A 341 -2.41 -9.17 9.77
C VAL A 341 -2.51 -7.91 8.92
N ASN A 342 -2.88 -8.10 7.68
CA ASN A 342 -3.16 -7.02 6.73
C ASN A 342 -4.33 -7.44 5.84
N GLY A 343 -4.69 -6.65 4.85
CA GLY A 343 -5.75 -6.96 3.91
C GLY A 343 -5.33 -6.80 2.46
N MET A 344 -6.01 -7.53 1.59
CA MET A 344 -5.93 -7.38 0.14
C MET A 344 -7.29 -7.57 -0.50
N SER A 345 -7.47 -7.07 -1.72
CA SER A 345 -8.66 -7.32 -2.52
C SER A 345 -8.28 -7.69 -3.95
N PRO A 346 -9.03 -8.60 -4.60
CA PRO A 346 -8.94 -8.77 -6.04
C PRO A 346 -9.52 -7.54 -6.75
N SER A 347 -9.20 -7.38 -8.02
CA SER A 347 -9.64 -6.25 -8.84
C SER A 347 -11.16 -6.08 -8.88
N ASN A 348 -11.90 -7.20 -8.89
CA ASN A 348 -13.37 -7.20 -8.89
C ASN A 348 -14.00 -7.00 -7.50
N ARG A 349 -13.21 -7.03 -6.41
CA ARG A 349 -13.68 -6.86 -5.03
C ARG A 349 -14.91 -7.71 -4.70
N GLY A 350 -14.89 -8.98 -5.16
CA GLY A 350 -16.06 -9.88 -5.21
C GLY A 350 -16.17 -10.90 -4.08
N THR A 351 -15.37 -10.82 -3.02
CA THR A 351 -15.45 -11.80 -1.92
C THR A 351 -16.63 -11.54 -0.99
N GLN A 352 -16.91 -12.51 -0.10
CA GLN A 352 -17.97 -12.41 0.90
C GLN A 352 -17.62 -11.47 2.06
N TRP A 353 -16.37 -11.01 2.16
CA TRP A 353 -15.89 -10.20 3.28
C TRP A 353 -15.39 -8.84 2.81
N SER A 354 -15.47 -7.88 3.71
CA SER A 354 -14.80 -6.59 3.61
C SER A 354 -14.02 -6.35 4.90
N ASN A 355 -12.81 -5.84 4.80
CA ASN A 355 -11.98 -5.67 5.99
C ASN A 355 -11.24 -4.33 6.00
N SER A 356 -10.85 -3.88 7.19
CA SER A 356 -10.09 -2.65 7.41
C SER A 356 -9.21 -2.78 8.65
N GLY A 357 -8.02 -2.25 8.61
CA GLY A 357 -7.29 -1.95 9.84
C GLY A 357 -8.11 -0.94 10.67
N MET A 358 -8.26 -1.21 11.96
CA MET A 358 -8.85 -0.29 12.93
C MET A 358 -7.78 -0.02 13.95
N VAL A 359 -7.23 1.19 13.91
CA VAL A 359 -5.96 1.50 14.54
C VAL A 359 -6.02 2.76 15.39
N VAL A 360 -5.14 2.80 16.38
CA VAL A 360 -4.96 3.91 17.31
C VAL A 360 -3.61 4.56 17.03
N GLU A 361 -3.59 5.87 16.86
CA GLU A 361 -2.37 6.66 16.80
C GLU A 361 -1.51 6.38 18.02
N THR A 362 -0.25 6.02 17.77
CA THR A 362 0.77 5.72 18.77
C THR A 362 2.00 6.55 18.46
N ARG A 363 2.27 7.52 19.31
CA ARG A 363 3.41 8.43 19.18
C ARG A 363 4.63 7.89 19.92
N PRO A 364 5.84 8.38 19.61
CA PRO A 364 7.03 7.96 20.33
C PRO A 364 6.96 8.15 21.86
N GLU A 365 6.29 9.21 22.32
CA GLU A 365 6.08 9.47 23.74
C GLU A 365 5.05 8.55 24.43
N ASP A 366 4.26 7.80 23.66
CA ASP A 366 3.31 6.82 24.20
C ASP A 366 3.97 5.46 24.48
N VAL A 367 5.18 5.27 24.01
CA VAL A 367 5.91 4.00 24.09
C VAL A 367 6.88 4.05 25.25
N VAL A 368 6.80 3.04 26.13
CA VAL A 368 7.73 2.89 27.27
C VAL A 368 9.11 2.49 26.76
N GLY A 369 10.14 3.18 27.22
CA GLY A 369 11.53 2.90 26.84
C GLY A 369 12.41 4.14 26.99
N ASP A 370 13.67 4.02 26.56
CA ASP A 370 14.60 5.14 26.51
C ASP A 370 14.17 6.13 25.42
N GLU A 371 13.96 7.39 25.80
CA GLU A 371 13.58 8.45 24.86
C GLU A 371 14.67 8.73 23.81
N ALA A 372 15.92 8.43 24.13
CA ALA A 372 17.05 8.57 23.22
C ALA A 372 17.14 7.41 22.19
N ASP A 373 16.48 6.28 22.42
CA ASP A 373 16.50 5.15 21.51
C ASP A 373 15.65 5.44 20.24
N PRO A 374 16.25 5.60 19.07
CA PRO A 374 15.51 5.83 17.82
C PRO A 374 14.69 4.59 17.38
N LEU A 375 14.95 3.42 17.93
CA LEU A 375 14.27 2.16 17.62
C LEU A 375 13.13 1.82 18.58
N ARG A 376 12.86 2.63 19.62
CA ARG A 376 11.88 2.30 20.66
C ARG A 376 10.48 1.98 20.15
N VAL A 377 10.03 2.68 19.11
CA VAL A 377 8.71 2.41 18.48
C VAL A 377 8.74 1.09 17.70
N MET A 378 9.86 0.75 17.06
CA MET A 378 10.06 -0.54 16.41
C MET A 378 10.05 -1.69 17.44
N HIS A 379 10.71 -1.51 18.58
CA HIS A 379 10.72 -2.51 19.66
C HIS A 379 9.31 -2.73 20.24
N PHE A 380 8.52 -1.68 20.42
CA PHE A 380 7.12 -1.78 20.81
C PHE A 380 6.30 -2.58 19.79
N GLN A 381 6.51 -2.32 18.51
CA GLN A 381 5.85 -3.05 17.41
C GLN A 381 6.20 -4.53 17.44
N GLU A 382 7.48 -4.87 17.60
CA GLU A 382 7.97 -6.26 17.70
C GLU A 382 7.38 -6.99 18.91
N GLN A 383 7.35 -6.33 20.06
CA GLN A 383 6.78 -6.92 21.27
C GLN A 383 5.29 -7.22 21.11
N LEU A 384 4.53 -6.30 20.50
CA LEU A 384 3.09 -6.50 20.25
C LEU A 384 2.85 -7.66 19.29
N GLU A 385 3.64 -7.77 18.22
CA GLU A 385 3.55 -8.86 17.24
C GLU A 385 3.92 -10.22 17.84
N ARG A 386 4.92 -10.26 18.72
CA ARG A 386 5.33 -11.47 19.46
C ARG A 386 4.26 -11.87 20.48
N ASN A 387 3.72 -10.92 21.25
CA ASN A 387 2.62 -11.19 22.17
C ASN A 387 1.41 -11.78 21.43
N CYS A 388 1.10 -11.23 20.26
CA CYS A 388 0.05 -11.74 19.40
C CYS A 388 0.31 -13.19 18.96
N TRP A 389 1.54 -13.53 18.58
CA TRP A 389 1.94 -14.88 18.21
C TRP A 389 1.80 -15.87 19.38
N GLN A 390 2.16 -15.46 20.59
CA GLN A 390 1.95 -16.29 21.81
C GLN A 390 0.45 -16.55 22.05
N GLN A 391 -0.40 -15.54 21.86
CA GLN A 391 -1.86 -15.68 21.95
C GLN A 391 -2.46 -16.49 20.79
N GLY A 392 -1.76 -16.60 19.67
CA GLY A 392 -2.08 -17.41 18.49
C GLY A 392 -1.56 -18.85 18.56
N ASN A 393 -1.33 -19.41 19.76
CA ASN A 393 -0.81 -20.76 19.97
C ASN A 393 0.59 -20.98 19.41
N MET A 394 1.41 -19.92 19.33
CA MET A 394 2.78 -19.96 18.77
C MET A 394 2.80 -20.46 17.31
N LYS A 395 1.78 -20.10 16.54
CA LYS A 395 1.61 -20.41 15.12
C LYS A 395 1.14 -19.15 14.39
N GLN A 396 0.84 -19.26 13.10
CA GLN A 396 0.21 -18.18 12.33
C GLN A 396 -1.32 -18.14 12.47
N THR A 397 -1.90 -18.90 13.38
CA THR A 397 -3.30 -18.83 13.77
C THR A 397 -3.53 -17.53 14.54
N ALA A 398 -4.37 -16.63 14.00
CA ALA A 398 -4.50 -15.30 14.59
C ALA A 398 -5.51 -15.25 15.74
N PRO A 399 -5.18 -14.57 16.85
CA PRO A 399 -6.13 -14.26 17.92
C PRO A 399 -7.26 -13.39 17.39
N ALA A 400 -8.51 -13.75 17.70
CA ALA A 400 -9.68 -13.05 17.23
C ALA A 400 -10.80 -12.96 18.28
N GLN A 401 -11.66 -11.97 18.14
CA GLN A 401 -12.80 -11.73 19.02
C GLN A 401 -13.93 -11.09 18.23
N ARG A 402 -15.19 -11.40 18.55
CA ARG A 402 -16.36 -10.71 17.97
C ARG A 402 -16.34 -9.23 18.37
N MET A 403 -16.70 -8.35 17.44
CA MET A 403 -16.59 -6.92 17.62
C MET A 403 -17.38 -6.38 18.83
N ALA A 404 -18.66 -6.76 18.97
CA ALA A 404 -19.47 -6.27 20.08
C ALA A 404 -19.06 -6.89 21.43
N ASP A 405 -18.57 -8.14 21.44
CA ASP A 405 -17.99 -8.74 22.64
C ASP A 405 -16.73 -8.00 23.10
N PHE A 406 -15.84 -7.67 22.19
CA PHE A 406 -14.67 -6.85 22.49
C PHE A 406 -15.06 -5.49 23.10
N VAL A 407 -16.01 -4.81 22.48
CA VAL A 407 -16.47 -3.48 22.96
C VAL A 407 -17.07 -3.56 24.37
N ASN A 408 -17.74 -4.68 24.70
CA ASN A 408 -18.37 -4.89 26.00
C ASN A 408 -17.48 -5.64 27.01
N GLY A 409 -16.23 -5.96 26.65
CA GLY A 409 -15.29 -6.68 27.52
C GLY A 409 -15.74 -8.12 27.82
N ARG A 410 -16.34 -8.79 26.86
CA ARG A 410 -16.87 -10.16 26.98
C ARG A 410 -16.04 -11.13 26.15
N LEU A 411 -15.96 -12.39 26.58
CA LEU A 411 -15.35 -13.45 25.79
C LEU A 411 -16.26 -13.83 24.62
N SER A 412 -15.65 -14.17 23.49
CA SER A 412 -16.36 -14.81 22.36
C SER A 412 -16.11 -16.31 22.42
N TYR A 413 -17.16 -17.08 22.65
CA TYR A 413 -17.05 -18.56 22.76
C TYR A 413 -16.98 -19.24 21.39
N ASP A 414 -17.46 -18.57 20.35
CA ASP A 414 -17.41 -19.01 18.96
C ASP A 414 -17.05 -17.82 18.06
N LEU A 415 -16.56 -18.12 16.88
CA LEU A 415 -16.20 -17.12 15.88
C LEU A 415 -16.95 -17.40 14.57
N PRO A 416 -17.46 -16.37 13.86
CA PRO A 416 -18.00 -16.55 12.53
C PRO A 416 -16.91 -16.96 11.53
N LYS A 417 -17.29 -17.39 10.33
CA LYS A 417 -16.35 -17.68 9.25
C LYS A 417 -15.56 -16.43 8.88
N SER A 418 -14.30 -16.62 8.56
CA SER A 418 -13.36 -15.56 8.19
C SER A 418 -12.62 -15.89 6.91
N SER A 419 -12.09 -14.85 6.27
CA SER A 419 -11.21 -14.98 5.12
C SER A 419 -9.75 -15.32 5.49
N TYR A 420 -9.38 -15.25 6.77
CA TYR A 420 -8.01 -15.49 7.22
C TYR A 420 -7.64 -16.97 7.12
N ALA A 421 -6.85 -17.32 6.11
CA ALA A 421 -6.57 -18.70 5.73
C ALA A 421 -5.81 -19.55 6.77
N PRO A 422 -4.84 -19.00 7.56
CA PRO A 422 -4.16 -19.81 8.58
C PRO A 422 -5.04 -20.24 9.75
N GLY A 423 -6.26 -19.69 9.87
CA GLY A 423 -7.21 -19.99 10.94
C GLY A 423 -7.17 -18.99 12.08
N LEU A 424 -8.21 -19.02 12.88
CA LEU A 424 -8.40 -18.12 14.03
C LEU A 424 -8.49 -18.91 15.33
N VAL A 425 -8.09 -18.25 16.42
CA VAL A 425 -8.32 -18.74 17.79
C VAL A 425 -9.05 -17.65 18.57
N SER A 426 -10.13 -18.04 19.29
CA SER A 426 -10.82 -17.09 20.16
C SER A 426 -9.87 -16.65 21.28
N SER A 427 -9.77 -15.33 21.45
CA SER A 427 -8.83 -14.73 22.41
C SER A 427 -9.41 -13.41 22.94
N PRO A 428 -9.25 -13.11 24.24
CA PRO A 428 -9.77 -11.89 24.85
C PRO A 428 -8.90 -10.69 24.48
N LEU A 429 -9.00 -10.17 23.25
CA LEU A 429 -8.21 -9.03 22.76
C LEU A 429 -8.35 -7.82 23.67
N HIS A 430 -9.53 -7.58 24.26
CA HIS A 430 -9.80 -6.49 25.21
C HIS A 430 -8.96 -6.58 26.50
N PHE A 431 -8.41 -7.74 26.79
CA PHE A 431 -7.62 -7.99 28.00
C PHE A 431 -6.11 -7.83 27.76
N TRP A 432 -5.58 -8.42 26.67
CA TRP A 432 -4.12 -8.46 26.49
C TRP A 432 -3.55 -7.40 25.52
N LEU A 433 -4.35 -6.77 24.68
CA LEU A 433 -3.89 -5.62 23.93
C LEU A 433 -3.39 -4.52 24.88
N PRO A 434 -2.38 -3.73 24.48
CA PRO A 434 -1.95 -2.59 25.28
C PRO A 434 -3.15 -1.76 25.73
N LYS A 435 -3.27 -1.48 27.02
CA LYS A 435 -4.46 -0.89 27.65
C LYS A 435 -4.92 0.38 26.96
N GLN A 436 -3.96 1.24 26.57
CA GLN A 436 -4.25 2.49 25.86
C GLN A 436 -4.80 2.25 24.45
N VAL A 437 -4.41 1.15 23.80
CA VAL A 437 -4.91 0.76 22.47
C VAL A 437 -6.31 0.14 22.61
N GLY A 438 -6.46 -0.85 23.47
CA GLY A 438 -7.73 -1.56 23.66
C GLY A 438 -8.88 -0.64 24.05
N LYS A 439 -8.69 0.23 25.05
CA LYS A 439 -9.72 1.18 25.50
C LYS A 439 -10.12 2.18 24.40
N ARG A 440 -9.14 2.72 23.68
CA ARG A 440 -9.41 3.67 22.59
C ARG A 440 -10.14 3.02 21.43
N LEU A 441 -9.81 1.77 21.09
CA LEU A 441 -10.57 1.00 20.10
C LEU A 441 -12.00 0.76 20.54
N GLN A 442 -12.25 0.35 21.80
CA GLN A 442 -13.60 0.14 22.32
C GLN A 442 -14.46 1.39 22.19
N GLU A 443 -13.92 2.54 22.61
CA GLU A 443 -14.63 3.82 22.51
C GLU A 443 -14.80 4.29 21.07
N GLY A 444 -13.77 4.11 20.23
CA GLY A 444 -13.85 4.38 18.79
C GLY A 444 -14.96 3.58 18.12
N PHE A 445 -15.06 2.29 18.39
CA PHE A 445 -16.11 1.44 17.84
C PHE A 445 -17.52 1.85 18.30
N ARG A 446 -17.68 2.29 19.54
CA ARG A 446 -18.97 2.86 20.02
C ARG A 446 -19.36 4.10 19.22
N LYS A 447 -18.39 4.99 18.97
CA LYS A 447 -18.62 6.20 18.15
C LYS A 447 -18.95 5.85 16.70
N PHE A 448 -18.21 4.92 16.08
CA PHE A 448 -18.47 4.48 14.71
C PHE A 448 -19.83 3.78 14.58
N GLY A 449 -20.23 2.98 15.57
CA GLY A 449 -21.57 2.36 15.61
C GLY A 449 -22.71 3.39 15.68
N LYS A 450 -22.48 4.54 16.36
CA LYS A 450 -23.45 5.65 16.37
C LYS A 450 -23.46 6.42 15.05
N MET A 451 -22.30 6.58 14.40
CA MET A 451 -22.21 7.25 13.10
C MET A 451 -22.79 6.40 11.95
N SER A 452 -22.71 5.08 12.07
CA SER A 452 -23.10 4.12 11.04
C SER A 452 -23.86 2.96 11.66
N HIS A 453 -25.19 3.07 11.63
CA HIS A 453 -26.08 2.08 12.25
C HIS A 453 -25.88 0.69 11.64
N GLY A 454 -25.73 -0.33 12.48
CA GLY A 454 -25.46 -1.72 12.08
C GLY A 454 -23.98 -2.06 11.93
N PHE A 455 -23.07 -1.09 11.96
CA PHE A 455 -21.63 -1.32 11.86
C PHE A 455 -21.04 -2.06 13.07
N LEU A 456 -21.48 -1.69 14.29
CA LEU A 456 -21.12 -2.38 15.53
C LEU A 456 -21.99 -3.62 15.70
N THR A 457 -21.42 -4.79 15.43
CA THR A 457 -22.14 -6.07 15.40
C THR A 457 -21.23 -7.23 15.82
N ASN A 458 -21.83 -8.35 16.25
CA ASN A 458 -21.14 -9.63 16.47
C ASN A 458 -21.00 -10.49 15.19
N ASP A 459 -21.52 -10.03 14.05
CA ASP A 459 -21.22 -10.63 12.75
C ASP A 459 -19.84 -10.23 12.24
N ALA A 460 -19.24 -9.24 12.88
CA ALA A 460 -17.89 -8.74 12.58
C ALA A 460 -16.85 -9.33 13.54
N LEU A 461 -15.65 -9.58 13.00
CA LEU A 461 -14.49 -10.08 13.72
C LEU A 461 -13.39 -9.03 13.82
N LEU A 462 -12.76 -8.97 14.99
CA LEU A 462 -11.46 -8.33 15.21
C LEU A 462 -10.39 -9.42 15.18
N ILE A 463 -9.40 -9.24 14.31
CA ILE A 463 -8.29 -10.18 14.13
C ILE A 463 -7.00 -9.42 14.46
N ALA A 464 -6.23 -9.90 15.41
CA ALA A 464 -5.00 -9.24 15.85
C ALA A 464 -3.79 -9.81 15.08
N THR A 465 -2.78 -8.99 14.85
CA THR A 465 -2.67 -7.55 15.15
C THR A 465 -2.26 -6.77 13.88
N GLU A 466 -2.81 -5.60 13.69
CA GLU A 466 -2.39 -4.64 12.65
C GLU A 466 -1.39 -3.68 13.27
N THR A 467 -0.11 -3.74 12.89
CA THR A 467 0.96 -2.94 13.48
C THR A 467 1.77 -2.16 12.46
N ARG A 468 1.68 -2.53 11.17
CA ARG A 468 2.57 -2.03 10.13
C ARG A 468 1.89 -1.00 9.23
N THR A 469 1.26 0.00 9.85
CA THR A 469 0.59 1.10 9.15
C THR A 469 1.54 2.11 8.53
N SER A 470 2.74 2.22 9.09
CA SER A 470 3.83 3.06 8.58
C SER A 470 5.17 2.63 9.20
N SER A 471 6.26 3.22 8.72
CA SER A 471 7.59 2.99 9.31
C SER A 471 7.64 3.47 10.77
N PRO A 472 8.17 2.68 11.70
CA PRO A 472 8.42 3.09 13.09
C PRO A 472 9.66 3.98 13.25
N VAL A 473 10.41 4.15 12.16
CA VAL A 473 11.68 4.90 12.11
C VAL A 473 11.62 5.87 10.94
N ARG A 474 12.24 7.03 11.09
CA ARG A 474 12.56 7.93 10.00
C ARG A 474 14.07 7.99 9.82
N ILE A 475 14.53 7.82 8.57
CA ILE A 475 15.93 8.05 8.19
C ILE A 475 16.03 9.52 7.81
N VAL A 476 16.82 10.31 8.57
CA VAL A 476 16.82 11.76 8.44
C VAL A 476 17.48 12.18 7.13
N ARG A 477 16.76 12.97 6.34
CA ARG A 477 17.27 13.50 5.06
C ARG A 477 17.00 14.99 4.92
N ASP A 478 17.82 15.68 4.17
CA ASP A 478 17.62 17.06 3.78
C ASP A 478 16.36 17.18 2.90
N LYS A 479 15.57 18.24 3.09
CA LYS A 479 14.28 18.42 2.40
C LYS A 479 14.40 18.82 0.93
N ASP A 480 15.51 19.44 0.56
CA ASP A 480 15.74 20.00 -0.77
C ASP A 480 16.55 19.02 -1.63
N THR A 481 17.67 18.52 -1.13
CA THR A 481 18.54 17.56 -1.84
C THR A 481 18.09 16.10 -1.71
N LEU A 482 17.21 15.79 -0.77
CA LEU A 482 16.79 14.44 -0.38
C LEU A 482 17.94 13.49 0.00
N GLN A 483 19.15 13.98 0.12
CA GLN A 483 20.28 13.22 0.66
C GLN A 483 20.15 13.09 2.18
N HIS A 484 20.75 12.05 2.72
CA HIS A 484 20.92 11.93 4.17
C HIS A 484 21.68 13.15 4.70
N VAL A 485 21.27 13.69 5.85
CA VAL A 485 21.76 14.98 6.38
C VAL A 485 23.27 15.07 6.56
N ARG A 486 23.98 13.94 6.70
CA ARG A 486 25.42 13.87 6.88
C ARG A 486 26.14 13.07 5.80
N ILE A 487 25.48 12.08 5.20
CA ILE A 487 26.10 11.15 4.25
C ILE A 487 25.68 11.53 2.83
N SER A 488 26.58 12.14 2.08
CA SER A 488 26.36 12.48 0.68
C SER A 488 26.25 11.24 -0.21
N GLY A 489 25.45 11.31 -1.27
CA GLY A 489 25.19 10.19 -2.17
C GLY A 489 24.25 9.12 -1.62
N LEU A 490 23.75 9.27 -0.37
CA LEU A 490 22.72 8.40 0.22
C LEU A 490 21.35 9.10 0.16
N PHE A 491 20.38 8.48 -0.51
CA PHE A 491 19.01 8.97 -0.70
C PHE A 491 18.01 8.06 0.02
N PRO A 492 17.64 8.35 1.29
CA PRO A 492 16.57 7.63 1.98
C PRO A 492 15.24 7.83 1.25
N CYS A 493 14.58 6.74 0.84
CA CYS A 493 13.47 6.79 -0.08
C CYS A 493 12.23 6.04 0.44
N GLY A 494 11.09 6.62 0.17
CA GLY A 494 9.79 5.98 0.29
C GLY A 494 9.30 5.77 1.71
N GLU A 495 8.51 4.71 1.87
CA GLU A 495 7.83 4.40 3.13
C GLU A 495 8.80 3.94 4.22
N GLY A 496 9.83 3.16 3.85
CA GLY A 496 10.84 2.69 4.78
C GLY A 496 11.68 3.82 5.39
N ALA A 497 11.92 4.87 4.63
CA ALA A 497 12.61 6.06 5.13
C ALA A 497 11.67 7.01 5.92
N GLY A 498 10.36 6.74 5.96
CA GLY A 498 9.38 7.52 6.72
C GLY A 498 8.78 8.71 5.96
N TYR A 499 8.87 8.75 4.63
CA TYR A 499 8.43 9.87 3.79
C TYR A 499 7.23 9.58 2.88
N ALA A 500 6.78 8.34 2.83
CA ALA A 500 5.60 7.92 2.08
C ALA A 500 4.68 7.04 2.95
N GLY A 501 3.47 6.80 2.48
CA GLY A 501 2.48 5.98 3.20
C GLY A 501 1.58 5.19 2.25
N GLY A 502 2.07 4.79 1.08
CA GLY A 502 1.35 3.98 0.10
C GLY A 502 2.01 3.99 -1.26
N ILE A 503 1.48 3.20 -2.19
CA ILE A 503 2.08 2.91 -3.51
C ILE A 503 2.42 4.19 -4.28
N VAL A 504 1.44 5.07 -4.51
CA VAL A 504 1.63 6.29 -5.31
C VAL A 504 2.59 7.27 -4.64
N SER A 505 2.44 7.49 -3.32
CA SER A 505 3.35 8.40 -2.61
C SER A 505 4.78 7.88 -2.54
N ALA A 506 4.98 6.56 -2.47
CA ALA A 506 6.30 5.95 -2.54
C ALA A 506 6.88 6.06 -3.95
N GLY A 507 6.08 5.87 -4.99
CA GLY A 507 6.49 6.06 -6.39
C GLY A 507 6.93 7.50 -6.66
N VAL A 508 6.14 8.49 -6.23
CA VAL A 508 6.49 9.92 -6.33
C VAL A 508 7.80 10.23 -5.61
N ASP A 509 7.99 9.69 -4.41
CA ASP A 509 9.22 9.90 -3.64
C ASP A 509 10.42 9.22 -4.31
N GLY A 510 10.21 8.05 -4.93
CA GLY A 510 11.22 7.35 -5.74
C GLY A 510 11.68 8.17 -6.94
N GLU A 511 10.75 8.73 -7.73
CA GLU A 511 11.11 9.62 -8.85
C GLU A 511 11.92 10.83 -8.38
N ARG A 512 11.50 11.47 -7.29
CA ARG A 512 12.23 12.62 -6.73
C ARG A 512 13.62 12.26 -6.22
N CYS A 513 13.77 11.12 -5.56
CA CYS A 513 15.11 10.64 -5.15
C CYS A 513 16.00 10.38 -6.36
N ALA A 514 15.47 9.85 -7.45
CA ALA A 514 16.21 9.66 -8.70
C ALA A 514 16.63 10.99 -9.33
N GLU A 515 15.76 11.99 -9.34
CA GLU A 515 16.05 13.35 -9.84
C GLU A 515 17.20 14.00 -9.04
N MET A 516 17.10 13.98 -7.72
CA MET A 516 18.14 14.54 -6.84
C MET A 516 19.45 13.75 -6.91
N CYS A 517 19.38 12.44 -7.12
CA CYS A 517 20.58 11.62 -7.35
C CYS A 517 21.26 12.00 -8.68
N ALA A 518 20.49 12.24 -9.74
CA ALA A 518 21.04 12.71 -11.02
C ALA A 518 21.70 14.09 -10.90
N GLU A 519 21.07 15.03 -10.20
CA GLU A 519 21.66 16.34 -9.90
C GLU A 519 22.98 16.21 -9.11
N TYR A 520 22.97 15.37 -8.07
CA TYR A 520 24.19 15.06 -7.30
C TYR A 520 25.30 14.52 -8.18
N MET A 521 25.02 13.54 -9.05
CA MET A 521 26.02 12.95 -9.95
C MET A 521 26.55 13.96 -10.97
N ASN A 522 25.74 14.89 -11.45
CA ASN A 522 26.16 15.95 -12.36
C ASN A 522 27.03 17.02 -11.68
N SER A 523 27.02 17.08 -10.35
CA SER A 523 27.82 18.02 -9.55
C SER A 523 29.20 17.48 -9.15
N LEU A 524 29.45 16.18 -9.39
CA LEU A 524 30.73 15.51 -9.13
C LEU A 524 31.69 15.70 -10.29
#